data_43c5ab4991ee45c9f1816424ab3c6c65
#
_entry.id   43c5ab4991ee45c9f1816424ab3c6c65
#
_cell.length_a   1.000
_cell.length_b   1.000
_cell.length_c   1.000
_cell.angle_alpha   90.00
_cell.angle_beta   90.00
_cell.angle_gamma   90.00
#
_symmetry.space_group_name_H-M   'P 1'
#
loop_
_entity.id
_entity.type
_entity.pdbx_description
1 polymer ?
#
loop_
_entity_poly.entity_id
_entity_poly.type
_entity_poly.pdbx_seq_one_letter_code
_entity_poly.pdbx_strand_id
1 'polypeptide(L)'
;FLLTFGFCITPSIERYLENMENSIKTNYQYLLKVPVEAAGEKITYTSLQTYFAAGEIDLDVSFYGLDDNSIYYADIDLPKEKDQIIISYDFAKKVGLEKGDKVTFTNQYTEQEYQLKVFDIYNSRTNISVYMSRESLNNLLEEDLNYYNSYLSDQKLNIDKKYLSTMITKTDMLKIGDQMTETFSQMIPIMSGIAIVIYLVVMYILTKLVLDRNTNYMSFLKVIGYNSQEIAKIYLKATALVVVFSLLISLPICKYGLEILFIQAMMRFAGYIEIYIPTYLYVMIFTVGLITYFVVNWLLNKQIQRIDLGKSLKETE
;
A
#
# COMPACT_ATOMS: atom_id res chain seq x y z
N PHE A 1 0.55 -13.47 -8.80
CA PHE A 1 1.22 -12.35 -8.17
C PHE A 1 1.36 -11.14 -9.11
N LEU A 2 2.06 -11.28 -10.26
CA LEU A 2 2.30 -10.17 -11.21
C LEU A 2 1.01 -9.52 -11.72
N LEU A 3 0.00 -10.33 -12.07
CA LEU A 3 -1.32 -9.81 -12.48
C LEU A 3 -2.00 -9.05 -11.34
N THR A 4 -1.97 -9.60 -10.13
CA THR A 4 -2.56 -8.94 -8.96
C THR A 4 -1.87 -7.61 -8.69
N PHE A 5 -0.54 -7.59 -8.72
CA PHE A 5 0.25 -6.37 -8.58
C PHE A 5 -0.10 -5.32 -9.65
N GLY A 6 -0.10 -5.70 -10.93
CA GLY A 6 -0.40 -4.77 -12.02
C GLY A 6 -1.78 -4.13 -11.94
N PHE A 7 -2.77 -4.85 -11.43
CA PHE A 7 -4.15 -4.35 -11.38
C PHE A 7 -4.56 -3.70 -10.05
N CYS A 8 -3.87 -3.98 -8.92
CA CYS A 8 -4.27 -3.44 -7.63
C CYS A 8 -3.68 -2.05 -7.31
N ILE A 9 -2.64 -1.61 -8.01
CA ILE A 9 -1.97 -0.34 -7.70
C ILE A 9 -2.92 0.84 -7.88
N THR A 10 -3.62 0.93 -9.01
CA THR A 10 -4.56 2.04 -9.28
C THR A 10 -5.60 2.21 -8.18
N PRO A 11 -6.43 1.19 -7.85
CA PRO A 11 -7.45 1.36 -6.83
C PRO A 11 -6.87 1.55 -5.43
N SER A 12 -5.65 1.10 -5.17
CA SER A 12 -4.97 1.37 -3.90
C SER A 12 -4.58 2.84 -3.77
N ILE A 13 -4.06 3.45 -4.84
CA ILE A 13 -3.72 4.87 -4.86
C ILE A 13 -4.98 5.74 -4.81
N GLU A 14 -5.99 5.42 -5.62
CA GLU A 14 -7.28 6.15 -5.60
C GLU A 14 -7.89 6.14 -4.19
N ARG A 15 -7.90 4.98 -3.53
CA ARG A 15 -8.39 4.87 -2.16
C ARG A 15 -7.52 5.63 -1.15
N TYR A 16 -6.20 5.64 -1.32
CA TYR A 16 -5.31 6.43 -0.49
C TYR A 16 -5.65 7.92 -0.60
N LEU A 17 -5.84 8.43 -1.83
CA LEU A 17 -6.18 9.83 -2.07
C LEU A 17 -7.56 10.21 -1.52
N GLU A 18 -8.56 9.36 -1.70
CA GLU A 18 -9.88 9.54 -1.10
C GLU A 18 -9.80 9.60 0.44
N ASN A 19 -9.04 8.70 1.05
CA ASN A 19 -8.82 8.69 2.50
C ASN A 19 -8.07 9.95 2.95
N MET A 20 -7.07 10.39 2.21
CA MET A 20 -6.31 11.62 2.48
C MET A 20 -7.24 12.85 2.41
N GLU A 21 -8.03 12.98 1.36
CA GLU A 21 -8.97 14.09 1.21
C GLU A 21 -9.98 14.15 2.36
N ASN A 22 -10.54 13.01 2.76
CA ASN A 22 -11.48 12.89 3.87
C ASN A 22 -10.84 13.16 5.23
N SER A 23 -9.52 13.01 5.35
CA SER A 23 -8.78 13.22 6.60
C SER A 23 -8.28 14.65 6.76
N ILE A 24 -8.27 15.47 5.70
CA ILE A 24 -7.86 16.88 5.78
C ILE A 24 -8.98 17.67 6.49
N LYS A 25 -8.67 18.20 7.66
CA LYS A 25 -9.65 18.88 8.54
C LYS A 25 -9.80 20.36 8.25
N THR A 26 -8.78 21.01 7.65
CA THR A 26 -8.75 22.46 7.45
C THR A 26 -8.32 22.84 6.05
N ASN A 27 -8.78 24.00 5.59
CA ASN A 27 -8.37 24.53 4.29
C ASN A 27 -6.96 25.13 4.29
N TYR A 28 -6.50 25.62 5.45
CA TYR A 28 -5.20 26.27 5.60
C TYR A 28 -4.51 25.84 6.89
N GLN A 29 -3.24 25.52 6.78
CA GLN A 29 -2.32 25.40 7.92
C GLN A 29 -1.18 26.38 7.70
N TYR A 30 -0.96 27.25 8.70
CA TYR A 30 0.10 28.27 8.68
C TYR A 30 1.19 27.86 9.66
N LEU A 31 2.42 27.72 9.18
CA LEU A 31 3.61 27.56 10.03
C LEU A 31 4.30 28.92 10.16
N LEU A 32 4.55 29.31 11.40
CA LEU A 32 5.10 30.62 11.74
C LEU A 32 6.60 30.51 12.06
N LYS A 33 7.35 31.56 11.77
CA LYS A 33 8.74 31.73 12.24
C LYS A 33 8.80 32.22 13.69
N VAL A 34 7.81 33.03 14.05
CA VAL A 34 7.62 33.55 15.42
C VAL A 34 6.12 33.64 15.70
N PRO A 35 5.68 33.46 16.95
CA PRO A 35 4.27 33.59 17.29
C PRO A 35 3.74 35.01 16.97
N VAL A 36 2.63 35.11 16.29
CA VAL A 36 1.91 36.35 15.94
C VAL A 36 0.42 36.10 16.08
N GLU A 37 -0.32 37.02 16.68
CA GLU A 37 -1.77 36.89 16.84
C GLU A 37 -2.51 36.94 15.52
N ALA A 38 -3.38 35.95 15.31
CA ALA A 38 -4.27 35.86 14.17
C ALA A 38 -5.58 35.12 14.56
N ALA A 39 -6.60 35.23 13.73
CA ALA A 39 -7.93 34.66 13.99
C ALA A 39 -8.03 33.16 13.56
N GLY A 40 -7.06 32.33 13.93
CA GLY A 40 -7.04 30.89 13.68
C GLY A 40 -6.94 30.09 14.97
N GLU A 41 -7.12 28.78 14.88
CA GLU A 41 -6.88 27.89 16.00
C GLU A 41 -5.38 27.69 16.19
N LYS A 42 -4.88 28.01 17.39
CA LYS A 42 -3.46 27.90 17.75
C LYS A 42 -3.08 26.46 17.97
N ILE A 43 -2.02 26.01 17.35
CA ILE A 43 -1.43 24.70 17.58
C ILE A 43 0.11 24.82 17.71
N THR A 44 0.72 23.85 18.38
CA THR A 44 2.16 23.63 18.31
C THR A 44 2.42 22.52 17.29
N TYR A 45 3.28 22.78 16.32
CA TYR A 45 3.69 21.81 15.32
C TYR A 45 5.20 21.61 15.36
N THR A 46 5.62 20.35 15.35
CA THR A 46 7.03 19.98 15.23
C THR A 46 7.16 18.66 14.46
N SER A 47 8.38 18.35 14.04
CA SER A 47 8.71 17.05 13.47
C SER A 47 9.78 16.40 14.33
N LEU A 48 9.53 15.20 14.80
CA LEU A 48 10.49 14.34 15.48
C LEU A 48 10.71 13.08 14.67
N GLN A 49 11.83 12.41 14.88
CA GLN A 49 12.17 11.17 14.19
C GLN A 49 11.92 9.98 15.08
N THR A 50 11.51 8.87 14.49
CA THR A 50 11.49 7.56 15.14
C THR A 50 12.22 6.55 14.27
N TYR A 51 13.03 5.70 14.91
CA TYR A 51 13.73 4.64 14.21
C TYR A 51 12.79 3.50 13.84
N PHE A 52 12.72 3.20 12.55
CA PHE A 52 11.95 2.10 12.01
C PHE A 52 12.85 0.90 11.71
N ALA A 53 12.86 -0.08 12.63
CA ALA A 53 13.77 -1.22 12.60
C ALA A 53 13.63 -2.10 11.35
N ALA A 54 12.40 -2.27 10.82
CA ALA A 54 12.17 -3.08 9.62
C ALA A 54 12.81 -2.50 8.35
N GLY A 55 13.09 -1.19 8.34
CA GLY A 55 13.70 -0.48 7.21
C GLY A 55 15.09 0.04 7.49
N GLU A 56 15.59 -0.07 8.71
CA GLU A 56 16.84 0.56 9.15
C GLU A 56 16.90 2.06 8.79
N ILE A 57 15.77 2.76 8.93
CA ILE A 57 15.64 4.18 8.58
C ILE A 57 14.98 4.97 9.71
N ASP A 58 15.30 6.27 9.79
CA ASP A 58 14.57 7.21 10.59
C ASP A 58 13.38 7.75 9.81
N LEU A 59 12.20 7.73 10.45
CA LEU A 59 10.96 8.25 9.91
C LEU A 59 10.65 9.58 10.55
N ASP A 60 10.41 10.61 9.73
CA ASP A 60 9.91 11.89 10.20
C ASP A 60 8.43 11.77 10.58
N VAL A 61 8.10 12.13 11.80
CA VAL A 61 6.76 12.06 12.37
C VAL A 61 6.31 13.47 12.72
N SER A 62 5.16 13.88 12.19
CA SER A 62 4.57 15.18 12.46
C SER A 62 3.83 15.19 13.79
N PHE A 63 4.20 16.05 14.71
CA PHE A 63 3.57 16.22 16.01
C PHE A 63 2.63 17.42 15.98
N TYR A 64 1.40 17.19 16.42
CA TYR A 64 0.34 18.19 16.55
C TYR A 64 -0.02 18.34 18.02
N GLY A 65 0.36 19.47 18.62
CA GLY A 65 -0.10 19.89 19.94
C GLY A 65 -1.40 20.66 19.80
N LEU A 66 -2.50 20.06 20.23
CA LEU A 66 -3.87 20.55 20.08
C LEU A 66 -4.39 21.10 21.42
N ASP A 67 -5.30 22.05 21.37
CA ASP A 67 -6.07 22.45 22.55
C ASP A 67 -7.21 21.46 22.82
N ASP A 68 -7.58 21.26 24.10
CA ASP A 68 -8.67 20.35 24.49
C ASP A 68 -10.01 20.71 23.84
N ASN A 69 -10.19 21.97 23.44
CA ASN A 69 -11.38 22.49 22.77
C ASN A 69 -11.15 22.73 21.28
N SER A 70 -10.28 21.95 20.64
CA SER A 70 -10.04 22.06 19.21
C SER A 70 -11.32 21.95 18.41
N ILE A 71 -11.56 22.91 17.50
CA ILE A 71 -12.74 22.91 16.61
C ILE A 71 -12.56 21.86 15.50
N TYR A 72 -11.32 21.71 15.00
CA TYR A 72 -11.01 20.84 13.87
C TYR A 72 -10.79 19.38 14.27
N TYR A 73 -10.37 19.15 15.51
CA TYR A 73 -10.09 17.83 16.07
C TYR A 73 -10.98 17.52 17.28
N ALA A 74 -12.23 18.00 17.27
CA ALA A 74 -13.21 17.76 18.33
C ALA A 74 -13.58 16.27 18.53
N ASP A 75 -13.24 15.44 17.54
CA ASP A 75 -13.43 13.99 17.55
C ASP A 75 -12.24 13.23 18.17
N ILE A 76 -11.20 13.94 18.63
CA ILE A 76 -10.04 13.36 19.35
C ILE A 76 -10.20 13.54 20.86
N ASP A 77 -10.16 12.44 21.60
CA ASP A 77 -10.11 12.46 23.05
C ASP A 77 -8.64 12.48 23.51
N LEU A 78 -8.10 13.69 23.74
CA LEU A 78 -6.69 13.88 24.05
C LEU A 78 -6.34 13.26 25.41
N PRO A 79 -5.19 12.57 25.52
CA PRO A 79 -4.76 11.95 26.77
C PRO A 79 -4.40 13.03 27.80
N LYS A 80 -4.70 12.75 29.08
CA LYS A 80 -4.39 13.64 30.20
C LYS A 80 -2.97 13.48 30.74
N GLU A 81 -2.37 12.30 30.51
CA GLU A 81 -1.00 12.03 30.94
C GLU A 81 -0.03 12.58 29.89
N LYS A 82 1.07 13.21 30.38
CA LYS A 82 2.01 13.95 29.51
C LYS A 82 2.85 13.05 28.60
N ASP A 83 3.00 11.78 28.95
CA ASP A 83 3.75 10.77 28.20
C ASP A 83 2.89 9.93 27.28
N GLN A 84 1.61 10.23 27.17
CA GLN A 84 0.68 9.53 26.29
C GLN A 84 0.41 10.31 25.01
N ILE A 85 0.31 9.56 23.92
CA ILE A 85 0.08 10.10 22.57
C ILE A 85 -1.01 9.35 21.84
N ILE A 86 -1.66 10.03 20.91
CA ILE A 86 -2.52 9.44 19.90
C ILE A 86 -1.74 9.44 18.59
N ILE A 87 -1.73 8.30 17.90
CA ILE A 87 -1.01 8.17 16.63
C ILE A 87 -2.00 8.06 15.47
N SER A 88 -1.61 8.51 14.28
CA SER A 88 -2.42 8.33 13.08
C SER A 88 -2.51 6.85 12.70
N TYR A 89 -3.59 6.48 12.01
CA TYR A 89 -3.77 5.13 11.47
C TYR A 89 -2.60 4.73 10.56
N ASP A 90 -2.15 5.66 9.70
CA ASP A 90 -1.03 5.43 8.79
C ASP A 90 0.27 5.12 9.55
N PHE A 91 0.51 5.83 10.66
CA PHE A 91 1.67 5.55 11.50
C PHE A 91 1.58 4.18 12.17
N ALA A 92 0.41 3.89 12.79
CA ALA A 92 0.16 2.61 13.44
C ALA A 92 0.36 1.42 12.47
N LYS A 93 -0.18 1.52 11.26
CA LYS A 93 -0.09 0.44 10.25
C LYS A 93 1.30 0.29 9.66
N LYS A 94 1.99 1.40 9.40
CA LYS A 94 3.32 1.39 8.81
C LYS A 94 4.37 0.74 9.71
N VAL A 95 4.33 1.09 11.00
CA VAL A 95 5.32 0.63 11.98
C VAL A 95 4.85 -0.63 12.73
N GLY A 96 3.56 -0.95 12.66
CA GLY A 96 2.97 -2.09 13.37
C GLY A 96 2.70 -1.80 14.85
N LEU A 97 2.31 -0.57 15.17
CA LEU A 97 2.05 -0.13 16.56
C LEU A 97 0.60 -0.40 16.96
N GLU A 98 0.42 -0.78 18.23
CA GLU A 98 -0.87 -0.98 18.86
C GLU A 98 -1.04 -0.08 20.10
N LYS A 99 -2.28 0.02 20.60
CA LYS A 99 -2.54 0.74 21.85
C LYS A 99 -1.76 0.12 23.02
N GLY A 100 -1.08 0.97 23.75
CA GLY A 100 -0.26 0.58 24.90
C GLY A 100 1.23 0.42 24.60
N ASP A 101 1.62 0.39 23.33
CA ASP A 101 3.02 0.31 22.92
C ASP A 101 3.79 1.57 23.29
N LYS A 102 5.09 1.43 23.47
CA LYS A 102 6.01 2.53 23.70
C LYS A 102 6.83 2.80 22.44
N VAL A 103 6.94 4.07 22.10
CA VAL A 103 7.70 4.53 20.93
C VAL A 103 8.71 5.56 21.39
N THR A 104 9.94 5.44 20.91
CA THR A 104 11.00 6.42 21.13
C THR A 104 11.07 7.37 19.95
N PHE A 105 11.04 8.67 20.24
CA PHE A 105 11.22 9.72 19.26
C PHE A 105 12.48 10.51 19.58
N THR A 106 13.18 10.93 18.54
CA THR A 106 14.44 11.69 18.67
C THR A 106 14.28 13.03 17.96
N ASN A 107 14.73 14.08 18.63
CA ASN A 107 14.86 15.39 18.00
C ASN A 107 16.17 15.41 17.21
N GLN A 108 16.10 15.54 15.88
CA GLN A 108 17.28 15.49 15.01
C GLN A 108 18.30 16.65 15.23
N TYR A 109 17.89 17.72 15.92
CA TYR A 109 18.75 18.87 16.16
C TYR A 109 19.42 18.83 17.54
N THR A 110 18.71 18.34 18.56
CA THR A 110 19.20 18.27 19.93
C THR A 110 19.64 16.88 20.36
N GLU A 111 19.37 15.86 19.53
CA GLU A 111 19.59 14.43 19.82
C GLU A 111 18.87 13.94 21.09
N GLN A 112 17.91 14.73 21.58
CA GLN A 112 17.13 14.39 22.77
C GLN A 112 16.09 13.32 22.42
N GLU A 113 16.02 12.28 23.26
CA GLU A 113 15.09 11.15 23.09
C GLU A 113 13.87 11.31 24.01
N TYR A 114 12.71 11.00 23.46
CA TYR A 114 11.43 11.02 24.16
C TYR A 114 10.75 9.66 24.04
N GLN A 115 10.50 8.99 25.15
CA GLN A 115 9.75 7.74 25.17
C GLN A 115 8.29 8.02 25.51
N LEU A 116 7.40 7.79 24.54
CA LEU A 116 5.97 8.07 24.65
C LEU A 116 5.16 6.78 24.49
N LYS A 117 3.98 6.73 25.14
CA LYS A 117 3.09 5.57 25.12
C LYS A 117 1.88 5.85 24.26
N VAL A 118 1.55 4.93 23.37
CA VAL A 118 0.36 5.01 22.51
C VAL A 118 -0.90 4.82 23.35
N PHE A 119 -1.69 5.89 23.49
CA PHE A 119 -2.99 5.90 24.17
C PHE A 119 -4.09 5.40 23.25
N ASP A 120 -4.16 5.98 22.04
CA ASP A 120 -5.16 5.60 21.04
C ASP A 120 -4.64 5.76 19.61
N ILE A 121 -5.38 5.24 18.65
CA ILE A 121 -5.12 5.36 17.22
C ILE A 121 -6.27 6.14 16.59
N TYR A 122 -5.93 7.31 16.04
CA TYR A 122 -6.87 8.16 15.35
C TYR A 122 -6.93 7.84 13.85
N ASN A 123 -8.13 7.79 13.29
CA ASN A 123 -8.32 7.42 11.86
C ASN A 123 -7.95 8.58 10.90
N SER A 124 -6.76 9.14 11.07
CA SER A 124 -6.16 10.07 10.12
C SER A 124 -5.29 9.31 9.13
N ARG A 125 -5.47 9.62 7.84
CA ARG A 125 -4.78 8.99 6.72
C ARG A 125 -4.13 10.00 5.79
N THR A 126 -3.61 11.08 6.36
CA THR A 126 -2.90 12.13 5.61
C THR A 126 -1.40 11.93 5.60
N ASN A 127 -0.84 11.55 6.76
CA ASN A 127 0.60 11.40 6.98
C ASN A 127 0.87 10.61 8.26
N ILE A 128 2.14 10.38 8.53
CA ILE A 128 2.62 9.81 9.79
C ILE A 128 2.59 10.91 10.85
N SER A 129 1.60 10.85 11.74
CA SER A 129 1.37 11.93 12.72
C SER A 129 1.11 11.40 14.11
N VAL A 130 1.40 12.28 15.07
CA VAL A 130 1.14 12.15 16.49
C VAL A 130 0.31 13.36 16.96
N TYR A 131 -0.67 13.09 17.80
CA TYR A 131 -1.54 14.09 18.39
C TYR A 131 -1.45 13.99 19.91
N MET A 132 -1.29 15.13 20.57
CA MET A 132 -1.27 15.25 22.03
C MET A 132 -1.76 16.64 22.44
N SER A 133 -1.95 16.89 23.74
CA SER A 133 -2.32 18.24 24.16
C SER A 133 -1.17 19.22 23.89
N ARG A 134 -1.50 20.46 23.53
CA ARG A 134 -0.51 21.51 23.27
C ARG A 134 0.39 21.75 24.49
N GLU A 135 -0.19 21.73 25.69
CA GLU A 135 0.55 21.82 26.92
C GLU A 135 1.56 20.69 27.10
N SER A 136 1.18 19.44 26.81
CA SER A 136 2.07 18.29 26.90
C SER A 136 3.19 18.36 25.86
N LEU A 137 2.91 18.78 24.64
CA LEU A 137 3.93 18.93 23.60
C LEU A 137 4.89 20.06 23.93
N ASN A 138 4.39 21.20 24.40
CA ASN A 138 5.25 22.33 24.80
C ASN A 138 6.16 21.95 25.98
N ASN A 139 5.64 21.22 26.99
CA ASN A 139 6.46 20.67 28.07
C ASN A 139 7.55 19.71 27.52
N LEU A 140 7.21 18.85 26.57
CA LEU A 140 8.16 17.90 25.95
C LEU A 140 9.32 18.66 25.29
N LEU A 141 8.98 19.76 24.61
CA LEU A 141 9.95 20.60 23.87
C LEU A 141 10.66 21.65 24.72
N GLU A 142 10.37 21.72 26.03
CA GLU A 142 10.89 22.73 26.94
C GLU A 142 10.52 24.17 26.56
N GLU A 143 9.34 24.34 25.92
CA GLU A 143 8.78 25.63 25.52
C GLU A 143 7.78 26.18 26.56
N ASP A 144 7.39 27.45 26.42
CA ASP A 144 6.33 28.02 27.23
C ASP A 144 5.01 27.29 27.06
N LEU A 145 4.23 27.09 28.13
CA LEU A 145 2.96 26.34 28.06
C LEU A 145 1.96 26.94 27.05
N ASN A 146 2.02 28.25 26.83
CA ASN A 146 1.19 28.96 25.88
C ASN A 146 1.83 29.09 24.48
N TYR A 147 3.00 28.52 24.28
CA TYR A 147 3.68 28.57 22.99
C TYR A 147 2.84 27.96 21.86
N TYR A 148 2.91 28.59 20.73
CA TYR A 148 2.37 28.10 19.48
C TYR A 148 3.21 28.61 18.31
N ASN A 149 3.27 27.83 17.26
CA ASN A 149 4.01 28.16 16.04
C ASN A 149 3.22 27.85 14.77
N SER A 150 1.93 27.54 14.91
CA SER A 150 1.11 27.19 13.77
C SER A 150 -0.35 27.57 14.02
N TYR A 151 -1.08 27.82 12.91
CA TYR A 151 -2.53 28.03 12.92
C TYR A 151 -3.22 27.07 12.00
N LEU A 152 -4.39 26.58 12.44
CA LEU A 152 -5.38 25.91 11.61
C LEU A 152 -6.50 26.88 11.30
N SER A 153 -6.98 26.92 10.04
CA SER A 153 -8.08 27.81 9.66
C SER A 153 -8.76 27.33 8.38
N ASP A 154 -10.09 27.51 8.29
CA ASP A 154 -10.82 27.36 7.03
C ASP A 154 -10.83 28.62 6.20
N GLN A 155 -10.51 29.76 6.79
CA GLN A 155 -10.43 31.03 6.11
C GLN A 155 -8.98 31.48 5.96
N LYS A 156 -8.72 32.23 4.89
CA LYS A 156 -7.39 32.80 4.67
C LYS A 156 -7.09 33.87 5.71
N LEU A 157 -6.08 33.62 6.54
CA LEU A 157 -5.62 34.56 7.56
C LEU A 157 -4.70 35.63 6.92
N ASN A 158 -4.81 36.86 7.44
CA ASN A 158 -3.94 37.94 7.05
C ASN A 158 -2.70 37.98 7.95
N ILE A 159 -1.73 37.13 7.65
CA ILE A 159 -0.44 37.09 8.36
C ILE A 159 0.63 37.67 7.42
N ASP A 160 1.42 38.64 7.95
CA ASP A 160 2.52 39.22 7.18
C ASP A 160 3.56 38.13 6.82
N LYS A 161 3.96 38.11 5.55
CA LYS A 161 4.92 37.13 5.01
C LYS A 161 6.23 37.03 5.76
N LYS A 162 6.65 38.11 6.43
CA LYS A 162 7.89 38.09 7.25
C LYS A 162 7.82 37.14 8.48
N TYR A 163 6.60 36.92 9.00
CA TYR A 163 6.36 36.01 10.15
C TYR A 163 5.99 34.62 9.70
N LEU A 164 5.66 34.43 8.42
CA LEU A 164 5.23 33.16 7.86
C LEU A 164 6.45 32.34 7.43
N SER A 165 6.55 31.11 7.92
CA SER A 165 7.51 30.13 7.42
C SER A 165 6.97 29.46 6.12
N THR A 166 5.79 28.86 6.24
CA THR A 166 5.09 28.27 5.11
C THR A 166 3.58 28.28 5.35
N MET A 167 2.82 28.19 4.27
CA MET A 167 1.38 28.01 4.30
C MET A 167 1.07 26.77 3.46
N ILE A 168 0.44 25.80 4.09
CA ILE A 168 -0.01 24.57 3.44
C ILE A 168 -1.51 24.70 3.24
N THR A 169 -1.97 24.55 2.00
CA THR A 169 -3.41 24.57 1.71
C THR A 169 -3.92 23.18 1.39
N LYS A 170 -5.21 22.95 1.64
CA LYS A 170 -5.89 21.71 1.20
C LYS A 170 -5.65 21.45 -0.29
N THR A 171 -5.69 22.51 -1.11
CA THR A 171 -5.43 22.42 -2.55
C THR A 171 -4.01 21.96 -2.87
N ASP A 172 -3.00 22.41 -2.10
CA ASP A 172 -1.62 21.98 -2.31
C ASP A 172 -1.42 20.51 -1.94
N MET A 173 -2.05 20.06 -0.85
CA MET A 173 -2.05 18.63 -0.46
C MET A 173 -2.71 17.76 -1.52
N LEU A 174 -3.86 18.17 -2.05
CA LEU A 174 -4.57 17.43 -3.10
C LEU A 174 -3.79 17.41 -4.43
N LYS A 175 -3.09 18.52 -4.80
CA LYS A 175 -2.23 18.53 -5.99
C LYS A 175 -1.11 17.49 -5.94
N ILE A 176 -0.53 17.24 -4.77
CA ILE A 176 0.47 16.16 -4.61
C ILE A 176 -0.18 14.82 -4.97
N GLY A 177 -1.40 14.59 -4.50
CA GLY A 177 -2.19 13.44 -4.86
C GLY A 177 -2.48 13.32 -6.36
N ASP A 178 -2.91 14.42 -6.99
CA ASP A 178 -3.18 14.46 -8.42
C ASP A 178 -1.91 14.14 -9.23
N GLN A 179 -0.76 14.70 -8.85
CA GLN A 179 0.54 14.40 -9.49
C GLN A 179 0.93 12.93 -9.34
N MET A 180 0.69 12.33 -8.17
CA MET A 180 0.89 10.89 -7.97
C MET A 180 -0.02 10.10 -8.92
N THR A 181 -1.30 10.43 -8.97
CA THR A 181 -2.27 9.75 -9.85
C THR A 181 -1.88 9.87 -11.32
N GLU A 182 -1.50 11.05 -11.78
CA GLU A 182 -1.07 11.28 -13.17
C GLU A 182 0.16 10.44 -13.50
N THR A 183 1.17 10.45 -12.64
CA THR A 183 2.40 9.66 -12.82
C THR A 183 2.09 8.17 -12.90
N PHE A 184 1.30 7.65 -11.97
CA PHE A 184 0.96 6.24 -11.92
C PHE A 184 -0.01 5.82 -13.03
N SER A 185 -0.97 6.67 -13.41
CA SER A 185 -1.92 6.36 -14.49
C SER A 185 -1.26 6.10 -15.84
N GLN A 186 -0.11 6.72 -16.10
CA GLN A 186 0.67 6.47 -17.31
C GLN A 186 1.49 5.17 -17.22
N MET A 187 2.02 4.85 -16.04
CA MET A 187 2.89 3.67 -15.84
C MET A 187 2.11 2.36 -15.68
N ILE A 188 0.95 2.40 -15.02
CA ILE A 188 0.18 1.21 -14.66
C ILE A 188 -0.29 0.40 -15.87
N PRO A 189 -0.82 0.97 -16.97
CA PRO A 189 -1.20 0.19 -18.14
C PRO A 189 -0.02 -0.55 -18.76
N ILE A 190 1.16 0.08 -18.78
CA ILE A 190 2.39 -0.53 -19.28
C ILE A 190 2.80 -1.71 -18.40
N MET A 191 2.83 -1.50 -17.08
CA MET A 191 3.16 -2.54 -16.11
C MET A 191 2.17 -3.71 -16.16
N SER A 192 0.88 -3.41 -16.25
CA SER A 192 -0.18 -4.44 -16.39
C SER A 192 -0.04 -5.22 -17.69
N GLY A 193 0.29 -4.55 -18.79
CA GLY A 193 0.57 -5.21 -20.08
C GLY A 193 1.78 -6.15 -19.98
N ILE A 194 2.87 -5.70 -19.39
CA ILE A 194 4.06 -6.54 -19.15
C ILE A 194 3.71 -7.73 -18.26
N ALA A 195 2.94 -7.51 -17.19
CA ALA A 195 2.50 -8.58 -16.28
C ALA A 195 1.69 -9.66 -17.00
N ILE A 196 0.78 -9.29 -17.91
CA ILE A 196 0.01 -10.23 -18.72
C ILE A 196 0.93 -11.03 -19.63
N VAL A 197 1.88 -10.38 -20.32
CA VAL A 197 2.84 -11.06 -21.20
C VAL A 197 3.69 -12.07 -20.45
N ILE A 198 4.27 -11.66 -19.30
CA ILE A 198 5.08 -12.55 -18.45
C ILE A 198 4.22 -13.74 -17.96
N TYR A 199 3.01 -13.47 -17.50
CA TYR A 199 2.10 -14.52 -17.05
C TYR A 199 1.80 -15.53 -18.17
N LEU A 200 1.54 -15.06 -19.39
CA LEU A 200 1.30 -15.90 -20.56
C LEU A 200 2.51 -16.77 -20.88
N VAL A 201 3.71 -16.20 -20.88
CA VAL A 201 4.97 -16.95 -21.14
C VAL A 201 5.20 -18.01 -20.05
N VAL A 202 5.04 -17.65 -18.78
CA VAL A 202 5.23 -18.60 -17.67
C VAL A 202 4.20 -19.74 -17.75
N MET A 203 2.93 -19.42 -18.00
CA MET A 203 1.88 -20.42 -18.17
C MET A 203 2.16 -21.35 -19.36
N TYR A 204 2.65 -20.81 -20.47
CA TYR A 204 3.04 -21.62 -21.63
C TYR A 204 4.19 -22.58 -21.27
N ILE A 205 5.25 -22.07 -20.63
CA ILE A 205 6.42 -22.90 -20.26
C ILE A 205 6.00 -24.01 -19.29
N LEU A 206 5.24 -23.66 -18.23
CA LEU A 206 4.80 -24.65 -17.23
C LEU A 206 3.89 -25.71 -17.83
N THR A 207 2.91 -25.32 -18.63
CA THR A 207 2.00 -26.26 -19.27
C THR A 207 2.75 -27.16 -20.26
N LYS A 208 3.68 -26.59 -21.04
CA LYS A 208 4.55 -27.36 -21.94
C LYS A 208 5.41 -28.37 -21.17
N LEU A 209 6.04 -27.96 -20.07
CA LEU A 209 6.86 -28.85 -19.23
C LEU A 209 6.05 -30.01 -18.68
N VAL A 210 4.79 -29.77 -18.26
CA VAL A 210 3.88 -30.83 -17.81
C VAL A 210 3.56 -31.80 -18.97
N LEU A 211 3.30 -31.28 -20.18
CA LEU A 211 3.07 -32.11 -21.36
C LEU A 211 4.29 -32.93 -21.72
N ASP A 212 5.47 -32.31 -21.78
CA ASP A 212 6.72 -32.99 -22.16
C ASP A 212 7.05 -34.13 -21.18
N ARG A 213 6.87 -33.91 -19.85
CA ARG A 213 7.04 -34.95 -18.84
C ARG A 213 6.05 -36.12 -18.94
N ASN A 214 4.87 -35.87 -19.48
CA ASN A 214 3.82 -36.89 -19.61
C ASN A 214 3.77 -37.51 -21.02
N THR A 215 4.70 -37.17 -21.92
CA THR A 215 4.69 -37.63 -23.29
C THR A 215 4.70 -39.16 -23.39
N ASN A 216 5.49 -39.85 -22.56
CA ASN A 216 5.55 -41.32 -22.56
C ASN A 216 4.20 -41.94 -22.16
N TYR A 217 3.52 -41.39 -21.16
CA TYR A 217 2.18 -41.86 -20.77
C TYR A 217 1.13 -41.58 -21.86
N MET A 218 1.22 -40.45 -22.56
CA MET A 218 0.36 -40.11 -23.68
C MET A 218 0.57 -41.05 -24.85
N SER A 219 1.81 -41.44 -25.15
CA SER A 219 2.15 -42.38 -26.17
C SER A 219 1.62 -43.81 -25.84
N PHE A 220 1.72 -44.23 -24.59
CA PHE A 220 1.16 -45.49 -24.10
C PHE A 220 -0.38 -45.54 -24.28
N LEU A 221 -1.08 -44.46 -23.95
CA LEU A 221 -2.53 -44.37 -24.18
C LEU A 221 -2.89 -44.45 -25.65
N LYS A 222 -2.07 -43.89 -26.58
CA LYS A 222 -2.24 -44.04 -28.02
C LYS A 222 -2.09 -45.51 -28.47
N VAL A 223 -1.14 -46.22 -27.92
CA VAL A 223 -0.91 -47.65 -28.22
C VAL A 223 -2.12 -48.50 -27.79
N ILE A 224 -2.79 -48.18 -26.68
CA ILE A 224 -4.00 -48.84 -26.20
C ILE A 224 -5.23 -48.47 -27.05
N GLY A 225 -5.14 -47.49 -27.96
CA GLY A 225 -6.19 -47.16 -28.90
C GLY A 225 -6.93 -45.84 -28.64
N TYR A 226 -6.50 -45.05 -27.68
CA TYR A 226 -7.09 -43.72 -27.44
C TYR A 226 -6.74 -42.73 -28.56
N ASN A 227 -7.74 -41.95 -28.99
CA ASN A 227 -7.52 -40.91 -29.98
C ASN A 227 -6.77 -39.73 -29.37
N SER A 228 -5.91 -39.01 -30.15
CA SER A 228 -5.17 -37.86 -29.73
C SER A 228 -6.06 -36.76 -29.08
N GLN A 229 -7.30 -36.63 -29.54
CA GLN A 229 -8.27 -35.68 -28.96
C GLN A 229 -8.77 -36.11 -27.57
N GLU A 230 -8.92 -37.41 -27.32
CA GLU A 230 -9.35 -37.96 -26.04
C GLU A 230 -8.23 -37.80 -24.99
N ILE A 231 -7.00 -38.10 -25.38
CA ILE A 231 -5.81 -37.91 -24.56
C ILE A 231 -5.66 -36.44 -24.17
N ALA A 232 -5.75 -35.53 -25.17
CA ALA A 232 -5.68 -34.09 -24.92
C ALA A 232 -6.79 -33.63 -23.93
N LYS A 233 -8.02 -34.10 -24.08
CA LYS A 233 -9.12 -33.77 -23.16
C LYS A 233 -8.86 -34.20 -21.73
N ILE A 234 -8.30 -35.38 -21.52
CA ILE A 234 -7.98 -35.89 -20.16
C ILE A 234 -6.95 -34.99 -19.48
N TYR A 235 -5.82 -34.73 -20.13
CA TYR A 235 -4.76 -33.91 -19.60
C TYR A 235 -5.14 -32.43 -19.42
N LEU A 236 -5.83 -31.88 -20.43
CA LEU A 236 -6.23 -30.46 -20.36
C LEU A 236 -7.33 -30.22 -19.31
N LYS A 237 -8.26 -31.18 -19.09
CA LYS A 237 -9.23 -31.07 -18.00
C LYS A 237 -8.58 -31.14 -16.62
N ALA A 238 -7.64 -32.09 -16.43
CA ALA A 238 -6.93 -32.20 -15.16
C ALA A 238 -6.12 -30.93 -14.86
N THR A 239 -5.39 -30.42 -15.86
CA THR A 239 -4.63 -29.17 -15.71
C THR A 239 -5.55 -27.97 -15.47
N ALA A 240 -6.72 -27.90 -16.14
CA ALA A 240 -7.70 -26.84 -15.92
C ALA A 240 -8.18 -26.77 -14.46
N LEU A 241 -8.50 -27.93 -13.86
CA LEU A 241 -8.91 -28.00 -12.45
C LEU A 241 -7.80 -27.48 -11.53
N VAL A 242 -6.57 -27.91 -11.76
CA VAL A 242 -5.41 -27.44 -10.98
C VAL A 242 -5.24 -25.93 -11.11
N VAL A 243 -5.36 -25.37 -12.32
CA VAL A 243 -5.24 -23.92 -12.56
C VAL A 243 -6.35 -23.16 -11.85
N VAL A 244 -7.60 -23.60 -11.93
CA VAL A 244 -8.74 -22.97 -11.24
C VAL A 244 -8.51 -22.93 -9.73
N PHE A 245 -8.18 -24.08 -9.12
CA PHE A 245 -7.91 -24.14 -7.68
C PHE A 245 -6.69 -23.29 -7.28
N SER A 246 -5.62 -23.33 -8.06
CA SER A 246 -4.43 -22.53 -7.82
C SER A 246 -4.71 -21.04 -7.90
N LEU A 247 -5.52 -20.58 -8.86
CA LEU A 247 -5.93 -19.18 -8.96
C LEU A 247 -6.74 -18.75 -7.74
N LEU A 248 -7.70 -19.55 -7.30
CA LEU A 248 -8.52 -19.23 -6.11
C LEU A 248 -7.68 -19.12 -4.83
N ILE A 249 -6.75 -20.06 -4.62
CA ILE A 249 -5.88 -20.06 -3.44
C ILE A 249 -4.82 -18.96 -3.50
N SER A 250 -4.29 -18.68 -4.69
CA SER A 250 -3.22 -17.69 -4.84
C SER A 250 -3.66 -16.26 -4.61
N LEU A 251 -4.93 -15.90 -4.87
CA LEU A 251 -5.41 -14.51 -4.73
C LEU A 251 -5.23 -13.95 -3.30
N PRO A 252 -5.70 -14.61 -2.22
CA PRO A 252 -5.50 -14.11 -0.87
C PRO A 252 -4.03 -14.13 -0.44
N ILE A 253 -3.26 -15.14 -0.87
CA ILE A 253 -1.82 -15.22 -0.59
C ILE A 253 -1.07 -14.06 -1.27
N CYS A 254 -1.44 -13.75 -2.53
CA CYS A 254 -0.85 -12.64 -3.27
C CYS A 254 -1.16 -11.29 -2.62
N LYS A 255 -2.39 -11.08 -2.13
CA LYS A 255 -2.74 -9.86 -1.41
C LYS A 255 -1.82 -9.64 -0.21
N TYR A 256 -1.71 -10.65 0.67
CA TYR A 256 -0.86 -10.58 1.86
C TYR A 256 0.62 -10.35 1.52
N GLY A 257 1.14 -11.07 0.52
CA GLY A 257 2.52 -10.89 0.06
C GLY A 257 2.77 -9.50 -0.53
N LEU A 258 1.78 -8.93 -1.23
CA LEU A 258 1.87 -7.56 -1.77
C LEU A 258 1.86 -6.51 -0.66
N GLU A 259 1.05 -6.68 0.39
CA GLU A 259 1.04 -5.77 1.54
C GLU A 259 2.43 -5.67 2.18
N ILE A 260 3.08 -6.81 2.43
CA ILE A 260 4.44 -6.83 3.00
C ILE A 260 5.44 -6.15 2.07
N LEU A 261 5.43 -6.48 0.78
CA LEU A 261 6.36 -5.90 -0.19
C LEU A 261 6.12 -4.40 -0.37
N PHE A 262 4.87 -3.96 -0.33
CA PHE A 262 4.52 -2.56 -0.52
C PHE A 262 4.96 -1.70 0.67
N ILE A 263 4.82 -2.20 1.90
CA ILE A 263 5.37 -1.53 3.09
C ILE A 263 6.89 -1.34 2.92
N GLN A 264 7.61 -2.37 2.48
CA GLN A 264 9.05 -2.26 2.26
C GLN A 264 9.42 -1.32 1.12
N ALA A 265 8.70 -1.37 -0.01
CA ALA A 265 8.95 -0.49 -1.15
C ALA A 265 8.67 0.98 -0.84
N MET A 266 7.66 1.26 0.01
CA MET A 266 7.23 2.60 0.39
C MET A 266 7.75 3.04 1.76
N MET A 267 8.87 2.49 2.23
CA MET A 267 9.43 2.82 3.55
C MET A 267 9.66 4.31 3.75
N ARG A 268 10.27 4.98 2.77
CA ARG A 268 10.58 6.42 2.82
C ARG A 268 9.40 7.34 2.51
N PHE A 269 8.28 6.79 2.11
CA PHE A 269 7.07 7.55 1.85
C PHE A 269 6.47 8.03 3.18
N ALA A 270 6.11 9.31 3.30
CA ALA A 270 5.59 9.92 4.53
C ALA A 270 4.12 9.56 4.84
N GLY A 271 3.61 8.46 4.33
CA GLY A 271 2.26 7.94 4.54
C GLY A 271 2.24 6.42 4.48
N TYR A 272 1.04 5.85 4.48
CA TYR A 272 0.79 4.42 4.32
C TYR A 272 -0.25 4.18 3.22
N ILE A 273 0.16 3.46 2.17
CA ILE A 273 -0.75 3.07 1.09
C ILE A 273 -1.17 1.63 1.32
N GLU A 274 -2.41 1.45 1.74
CA GLU A 274 -3.02 0.13 1.93
C GLU A 274 -3.32 -0.52 0.58
N ILE A 275 -2.92 -1.77 0.40
CA ILE A 275 -3.27 -2.53 -0.81
C ILE A 275 -4.76 -2.82 -0.80
N TYR A 276 -5.47 -2.18 -1.72
CA TYR A 276 -6.91 -2.34 -1.89
C TYR A 276 -7.23 -3.09 -3.18
N ILE A 277 -7.92 -4.20 -3.03
CA ILE A 277 -8.39 -5.02 -4.16
C ILE A 277 -9.91 -5.05 -4.11
N PRO A 278 -10.61 -4.23 -4.89
CA PRO A 278 -12.06 -4.26 -4.96
C PRO A 278 -12.54 -5.59 -5.54
N THR A 279 -13.76 -6.00 -5.16
CA THR A 279 -14.32 -7.32 -5.50
C THR A 279 -14.32 -7.60 -7.00
N TYR A 280 -14.57 -6.59 -7.83
CA TYR A 280 -14.57 -6.76 -9.29
C TYR A 280 -13.18 -7.14 -9.84
N LEU A 281 -12.09 -6.70 -9.20
CA LEU A 281 -10.74 -7.05 -9.62
C LEU A 281 -10.41 -8.52 -9.37
N TYR A 282 -10.90 -9.12 -8.29
CA TYR A 282 -10.75 -10.56 -8.08
C TYR A 282 -11.36 -11.34 -9.24
N VAL A 283 -12.57 -10.95 -9.67
CA VAL A 283 -13.24 -11.57 -10.82
C VAL A 283 -12.47 -11.31 -12.10
N MET A 284 -11.97 -10.09 -12.31
CA MET A 284 -11.20 -9.73 -13.51
C MET A 284 -9.88 -10.51 -13.58
N ILE A 285 -9.10 -10.56 -12.50
CA ILE A 285 -7.82 -11.30 -12.46
C ILE A 285 -8.06 -12.79 -12.70
N PHE A 286 -9.10 -13.35 -12.08
CA PHE A 286 -9.49 -14.75 -12.29
C PHE A 286 -9.87 -15.01 -13.76
N THR A 287 -10.67 -14.13 -14.36
CA THR A 287 -11.10 -14.23 -15.76
C THR A 287 -9.93 -14.12 -16.73
N VAL A 288 -9.04 -13.13 -16.53
CA VAL A 288 -7.80 -12.96 -17.31
C VAL A 288 -6.91 -14.21 -17.19
N GLY A 289 -6.77 -14.71 -15.95
CA GLY A 289 -6.02 -15.94 -15.69
C GLY A 289 -6.57 -17.14 -16.46
N LEU A 290 -7.89 -17.33 -16.47
CA LEU A 290 -8.55 -18.40 -17.23
C LEU A 290 -8.42 -18.21 -18.75
N ILE A 291 -8.66 -17.00 -19.25
CA ILE A 291 -8.52 -16.72 -20.70
C ILE A 291 -7.10 -17.04 -21.16
N THR A 292 -6.09 -16.60 -20.42
CA THR A 292 -4.69 -16.88 -20.73
C THR A 292 -4.42 -18.39 -20.74
N TYR A 293 -4.96 -19.13 -19.75
CA TYR A 293 -4.86 -20.59 -19.72
C TYR A 293 -5.51 -21.23 -20.96
N PHE A 294 -6.69 -20.79 -21.38
CA PHE A 294 -7.34 -21.32 -22.57
C PHE A 294 -6.56 -21.02 -23.87
N VAL A 295 -5.97 -19.82 -23.96
CA VAL A 295 -5.10 -19.46 -25.09
C VAL A 295 -3.88 -20.37 -25.15
N VAL A 296 -3.22 -20.59 -24.02
CA VAL A 296 -2.06 -21.49 -23.92
C VAL A 296 -2.46 -22.93 -24.28
N ASN A 297 -3.57 -23.42 -23.76
CA ASN A 297 -4.09 -24.75 -24.12
C ASN A 297 -4.38 -24.90 -25.58
N TRP A 298 -4.96 -23.88 -26.21
CA TRP A 298 -5.23 -23.91 -27.65
C TRP A 298 -3.94 -24.00 -28.47
N LEU A 299 -2.90 -23.27 -28.07
CA LEU A 299 -1.58 -23.32 -28.70
C LEU A 299 -0.94 -24.73 -28.56
N LEU A 300 -1.00 -25.29 -27.35
CA LEU A 300 -0.39 -26.59 -27.03
C LEU A 300 -1.17 -27.78 -27.57
N ASN A 301 -2.48 -27.67 -27.73
CA ASN A 301 -3.31 -28.74 -28.33
C ASN A 301 -2.82 -29.11 -29.74
N LYS A 302 -2.38 -28.14 -30.53
CA LYS A 302 -1.75 -28.39 -31.84
C LYS A 302 -0.45 -29.20 -31.72
N GLN A 303 0.28 -29.04 -30.61
CA GLN A 303 1.53 -29.76 -30.35
C GLN A 303 1.25 -31.21 -29.93
N ILE A 304 0.23 -31.43 -29.07
CA ILE A 304 -0.19 -32.80 -28.65
C ILE A 304 -0.62 -33.65 -29.85
N GLN A 305 -1.33 -33.06 -30.84
CA GLN A 305 -1.76 -33.76 -32.01
C GLN A 305 -0.60 -34.25 -32.89
N ARG A 306 0.59 -33.62 -32.79
CA ARG A 306 1.79 -33.93 -33.60
C ARG A 306 2.75 -34.91 -32.92
N ILE A 307 2.40 -35.45 -31.73
CA ILE A 307 3.24 -36.44 -31.03
C ILE A 307 3.33 -37.71 -31.91
N ASP A 308 4.54 -37.98 -32.39
CA ASP A 308 4.82 -39.13 -33.26
C ASP A 308 5.02 -40.40 -32.43
N LEU A 309 4.30 -41.45 -32.77
CA LEU A 309 4.36 -42.77 -32.13
C LEU A 309 5.75 -43.44 -32.29
N GLY A 310 6.46 -43.08 -33.37
CA GLY A 310 7.75 -43.72 -33.68
C GLY A 310 8.92 -43.33 -32.79
N LYS A 311 8.88 -42.16 -32.14
CA LYS A 311 9.95 -41.71 -31.21
C LYS A 311 9.89 -42.34 -29.85
N SER A 312 8.70 -42.57 -29.31
CA SER A 312 8.53 -43.13 -27.95
C SER A 312 8.77 -44.64 -27.87
N LEU A 313 8.70 -45.35 -28.98
CA LEU A 313 9.07 -46.77 -29.00
C LEU A 313 10.59 -47.01 -29.11
N LYS A 314 11.35 -46.02 -29.61
CA LYS A 314 12.81 -46.10 -29.71
C LYS A 314 13.60 -45.71 -28.47
N GLU A 315 12.99 -45.01 -27.50
CA GLU A 315 13.64 -44.61 -26.23
C GLU A 315 13.41 -45.63 -25.10
N THR A 316 12.70 -46.73 -25.37
CA THR A 316 12.46 -47.82 -24.42
C THR A 316 13.29 -49.06 -24.72
N GLU A 317 14.14 -49.08 -25.75
CA GLU A 317 15.24 -50.01 -25.96
C GLU A 317 16.57 -49.37 -25.49
#